data_99974aace3051457c73792a359635443
#
_entry.id   99974aace3051457c73792a359635443
#
_cell.length_a   1.000
_cell.length_b   1.000
_cell.length_c   1.000
_cell.angle_alpha   90.00
_cell.angle_beta   90.00
_cell.angle_gamma   90.00
#
_symmetry.space_group_name_H-M   'P 1'
#
loop_
_entity.id
_entity.type
_entity.pdbx_description
1 polymer ?
#
loop_
_entity_poly.entity_id
_entity_poly.type
_entity_poly.pdbx_seq_one_letter_code
_entity_poly.pdbx_strand_id
1 'polypeptide(L)'
;MDGAAAIAPGAHVVIWADALQTSGAPDVLALTTDAAVLAGTVGNRATVAQWVLARQAELGDRVIVAVVAAGTDDARFAVEDLLAAGAIIDAIAALGIDFVSPEAAAAIGAYEGLRNATSHVLTASVTGKQLAAGGDLDLLAAARVVNASDELRVLREPSPRPVD
;
A
#
# COMPACT_ATOMS: atom_id res chain seq x y z
N MET A 1 -11.99 13.09 -1.95
CA MET A 1 -12.29 11.72 -1.49
C MET A 1 -12.97 10.82 -2.52
N ASP A 2 -13.54 11.38 -3.58
CA ASP A 2 -14.23 10.58 -4.64
C ASP A 2 -13.26 9.75 -5.52
N GLY A 3 -11.96 10.05 -5.53
CA GLY A 3 -11.00 9.40 -6.40
C GLY A 3 -10.73 7.93 -6.06
N ALA A 4 -10.64 7.56 -4.79
CA ALA A 4 -10.34 6.19 -4.40
C ALA A 4 -11.54 5.25 -4.65
N ALA A 5 -12.77 5.73 -4.40
CA ALA A 5 -13.99 4.99 -4.72
C ALA A 5 -14.18 4.83 -6.24
N ALA A 6 -13.71 5.79 -7.05
CA ALA A 6 -13.76 5.73 -8.51
C ALA A 6 -12.66 4.86 -9.13
N ILE A 7 -11.52 4.69 -8.45
CA ILE A 7 -10.36 3.93 -8.95
C ILE A 7 -10.51 2.43 -8.68
N ALA A 8 -11.33 2.04 -7.72
CA ALA A 8 -11.47 0.65 -7.29
C ALA A 8 -12.74 -0.11 -7.76
N PRO A 9 -13.57 0.36 -8.72
CA PRO A 9 -14.73 -0.43 -9.15
C PRO A 9 -14.25 -1.75 -9.76
N GLY A 10 -14.74 -2.86 -9.17
CA GLY A 10 -14.34 -4.21 -9.59
C GLY A 10 -13.03 -4.73 -9.00
N ALA A 11 -12.36 -4.00 -8.13
CA ALA A 11 -11.21 -4.53 -7.41
C ALA A 11 -11.64 -5.65 -6.45
N HIS A 12 -10.85 -6.71 -6.39
CA HIS A 12 -11.00 -7.77 -5.40
C HIS A 12 -10.23 -7.46 -4.11
N VAL A 13 -9.17 -6.66 -4.25
CA VAL A 13 -8.29 -6.23 -3.16
C VAL A 13 -7.96 -4.75 -3.34
N VAL A 14 -8.07 -3.98 -2.28
CA VAL A 14 -7.56 -2.62 -2.18
C VAL A 14 -6.39 -2.64 -1.19
N ILE A 15 -5.24 -2.13 -1.59
CA ILE A 15 -4.09 -1.98 -0.71
C ILE A 15 -3.90 -0.49 -0.44
N TRP A 16 -4.04 -0.11 0.83
CA TRP A 16 -3.79 1.23 1.30
C TRP A 16 -2.32 1.36 1.66
N ALA A 17 -1.54 1.93 0.76
CA ALA A 17 -0.10 2.11 0.93
C ALA A 17 0.18 3.41 1.67
N ASP A 18 0.48 3.29 2.97
CA ASP A 18 0.83 4.37 3.88
C ASP A 18 2.13 3.99 4.61
N ALA A 19 3.23 4.59 4.18
CA ALA A 19 4.56 4.22 4.64
C ALA A 19 4.82 4.56 6.11
N LEU A 20 4.24 5.66 6.60
CA LEU A 20 4.51 6.21 7.92
C LEU A 20 3.33 6.13 8.90
N GLN A 21 2.16 5.67 8.43
CA GLN A 21 0.95 5.40 9.23
C GLN A 21 0.63 6.51 10.25
N THR A 22 0.61 7.75 9.78
CA THR A 22 0.31 8.90 10.64
C THR A 22 -1.16 8.94 11.04
N SER A 23 -1.46 9.50 12.22
CA SER A 23 -2.81 9.64 12.75
C SER A 23 -3.75 10.53 11.92
N GLY A 24 -3.23 11.17 10.89
CA GLY A 24 -3.95 12.03 9.98
C GLY A 24 -4.27 11.41 8.62
N ALA A 25 -3.99 10.11 8.42
CA ALA A 25 -4.33 9.43 7.18
C ALA A 25 -5.86 9.44 6.94
N PRO A 26 -6.30 9.62 5.69
CA PRO A 26 -7.72 9.55 5.35
C PRO A 26 -8.34 8.25 5.86
N ASP A 27 -9.60 8.32 6.33
CA ASP A 27 -10.31 7.13 6.80
C ASP A 27 -10.55 6.15 5.63
N VAL A 28 -9.63 5.19 5.51
CA VAL A 28 -9.72 4.15 4.47
C VAL A 28 -10.97 3.29 4.63
N LEU A 29 -11.54 3.22 5.84
CA LEU A 29 -12.76 2.47 6.10
C LEU A 29 -14.01 3.19 5.57
N ALA A 30 -13.91 4.48 5.24
CA ALA A 30 -14.96 5.21 4.53
C ALA A 30 -15.07 4.83 3.04
N LEU A 31 -14.11 4.07 2.49
CA LEU A 31 -14.23 3.55 1.12
C LEU A 31 -15.43 2.59 1.02
N THR A 32 -16.35 2.89 0.12
CA THR A 32 -17.44 1.97 -0.20
C THR A 32 -16.95 0.95 -1.21
N THR A 33 -16.62 -0.26 -0.74
CA THR A 33 -16.12 -1.34 -1.58
C THR A 33 -16.43 -2.71 -0.95
N ASP A 34 -16.69 -3.71 -1.79
CA ASP A 34 -16.80 -5.12 -1.40
C ASP A 34 -15.45 -5.84 -1.39
N ALA A 35 -14.39 -5.15 -1.83
CA ALA A 35 -13.03 -5.67 -1.83
C ALA A 35 -12.48 -5.85 -0.41
N ALA A 36 -11.56 -6.78 -0.26
CA ALA A 36 -10.67 -6.78 0.91
C ALA A 36 -9.86 -5.48 0.95
N VAL A 37 -9.64 -4.92 2.14
CA VAL A 37 -8.79 -3.74 2.30
C VAL A 37 -7.63 -4.08 3.22
N LEU A 38 -6.41 -3.92 2.71
CA LEU A 38 -5.17 -4.23 3.43
C LEU A 38 -4.38 -2.94 3.70
N ALA A 39 -3.73 -2.86 4.86
CA ALA A 39 -2.72 -1.86 5.10
C ALA A 39 -1.37 -2.33 4.54
N GLY A 40 -0.75 -1.50 3.70
CA GLY A 40 0.51 -1.77 3.07
C GLY A 40 1.59 -0.74 3.43
N THR A 41 2.79 -1.24 3.68
CA THR A 41 3.99 -0.44 3.94
C THR A 41 5.17 -1.03 3.17
N VAL A 42 6.30 -0.34 3.15
CA VAL A 42 7.55 -0.92 2.64
C VAL A 42 7.97 -2.15 3.48
N GLY A 43 7.65 -2.13 4.79
CA GLY A 43 8.03 -3.16 5.75
C GLY A 43 7.30 -4.49 5.55
N ASN A 44 6.01 -4.48 5.20
CA ASN A 44 5.19 -5.69 5.07
C ASN A 44 4.87 -6.09 3.62
N ARG A 45 5.55 -5.50 2.63
CA ARG A 45 5.28 -5.70 1.20
C ARG A 45 5.24 -7.18 0.78
N ALA A 46 6.13 -8.00 1.33
CA ALA A 46 6.19 -9.42 0.99
C ALA A 46 4.98 -10.18 1.54
N THR A 47 4.56 -9.90 2.77
CA THR A 47 3.38 -10.50 3.40
C THR A 47 2.11 -10.11 2.67
N VAL A 48 1.98 -8.84 2.28
CA VAL A 48 0.86 -8.35 1.46
C VAL A 48 0.82 -9.07 0.11
N ALA A 49 1.97 -9.22 -0.57
CA ALA A 49 2.05 -9.90 -1.86
C ALA A 49 1.64 -11.39 -1.75
N GLN A 50 2.09 -12.09 -0.71
CA GLN A 50 1.70 -13.48 -0.45
C GLN A 50 0.20 -13.61 -0.19
N TRP A 51 -0.39 -12.68 0.56
CA TRP A 51 -1.83 -12.67 0.79
C TRP A 51 -2.61 -12.47 -0.52
N VAL A 52 -2.16 -11.56 -1.40
CA VAL A 52 -2.78 -11.33 -2.72
C VAL A 52 -2.71 -12.59 -3.58
N LEU A 53 -1.56 -13.29 -3.57
CA LEU A 53 -1.41 -14.55 -4.29
C LEU A 53 -2.36 -15.63 -3.77
N ALA A 54 -2.49 -15.77 -2.45
CA ALA A 54 -3.45 -16.69 -1.83
C ALA A 54 -4.89 -16.33 -2.23
N ARG A 55 -5.22 -15.03 -2.22
CA ARG A 55 -6.54 -14.56 -2.64
C ARG A 55 -6.83 -14.87 -4.10
N GLN A 56 -5.86 -14.76 -4.99
CA GLN A 56 -6.01 -15.17 -6.40
C GLN A 56 -6.35 -16.66 -6.52
N ALA A 57 -5.66 -17.50 -5.73
CA ALA A 57 -5.93 -18.94 -5.72
C ALA A 57 -7.35 -19.27 -5.23
N GLU A 58 -7.83 -18.59 -4.18
CA GLU A 58 -9.21 -18.72 -3.68
C GLU A 58 -10.25 -18.26 -4.71
N LEU A 59 -9.94 -17.22 -5.46
CA LEU A 59 -10.83 -16.72 -6.51
C LEU A 59 -10.96 -17.72 -7.67
N GLY A 60 -9.93 -18.52 -7.93
CA GLY A 60 -9.84 -19.39 -9.09
C GLY A 60 -9.74 -18.63 -10.42
N ASP A 61 -9.49 -17.31 -10.37
CA ASP A 61 -9.42 -16.40 -11.50
C ASP A 61 -8.44 -15.27 -11.19
N ARG A 62 -8.22 -14.39 -12.15
CA ARG A 62 -7.34 -13.22 -11.98
C ARG A 62 -7.84 -12.29 -10.88
N VAL A 63 -6.95 -11.99 -9.94
CA VAL A 63 -7.20 -10.97 -8.94
C VAL A 63 -7.02 -9.58 -9.55
N ILE A 64 -7.95 -8.66 -9.29
CA ILE A 64 -7.81 -7.24 -9.60
C ILE A 64 -7.42 -6.54 -8.30
N VAL A 65 -6.25 -5.92 -8.30
CA VAL A 65 -5.69 -5.22 -7.14
C VAL A 65 -5.62 -3.73 -7.43
N ALA A 66 -6.22 -2.92 -6.57
CA ALA A 66 -6.04 -1.48 -6.58
C ALA A 66 -5.06 -1.10 -5.46
N VAL A 67 -3.96 -0.46 -5.80
CA VAL A 67 -3.00 0.07 -4.83
C VAL A 67 -3.16 1.57 -4.76
N VAL A 68 -3.48 2.08 -3.58
CA VAL A 68 -3.73 3.49 -3.31
C VAL A 68 -2.60 4.02 -2.45
N ALA A 69 -1.77 4.93 -2.98
CA ALA A 69 -0.84 5.70 -2.18
C ALA A 69 -1.63 6.71 -1.34
N ALA A 70 -1.52 6.62 -0.01
CA ALA A 70 -2.40 7.32 0.92
C ALA A 70 -2.34 8.84 0.78
N GLY A 71 -1.13 9.38 0.61
CA GLY A 71 -0.92 10.82 0.63
C GLY A 71 -1.05 11.42 2.03
N THR A 72 -1.05 12.75 2.10
CA THR A 72 -1.25 13.48 3.36
C THR A 72 -2.73 13.84 3.57
N ASP A 73 -3.10 14.37 4.73
CA ASP A 73 -4.49 14.67 5.17
C ASP A 73 -5.31 15.48 4.16
N ASP A 74 -4.68 16.34 3.38
CA ASP A 74 -5.29 17.15 2.34
C ASP A 74 -5.11 16.54 0.93
N ALA A 75 -4.93 15.22 0.86
CA ALA A 75 -4.72 14.44 -0.37
C ALA A 75 -3.53 14.92 -1.21
N ARG A 76 -2.51 15.52 -0.58
CA ARG A 76 -1.27 15.87 -1.25
C ARG A 76 -0.42 14.63 -1.51
N PHE A 77 0.33 14.69 -2.60
CA PHE A 77 1.31 13.68 -2.93
C PHE A 77 2.34 13.49 -1.81
N ALA A 78 2.54 12.22 -1.40
CA ALA A 78 3.56 11.80 -0.46
C ALA A 78 4.50 10.82 -1.18
N VAL A 79 5.77 11.19 -1.28
CA VAL A 79 6.77 10.36 -1.98
C VAL A 79 6.99 9.04 -1.26
N GLU A 80 6.92 9.03 0.05
CA GLU A 80 7.03 7.84 0.90
C GLU A 80 5.94 6.80 0.59
N ASP A 81 4.70 7.25 0.34
CA ASP A 81 3.58 6.37 0.02
C ASP A 81 3.65 5.87 -1.41
N LEU A 82 4.16 6.69 -2.35
CA LEU A 82 4.48 6.22 -3.68
C LEU A 82 5.53 5.10 -3.64
N LEU A 83 6.57 5.22 -2.80
CA LEU A 83 7.58 4.16 -2.66
C LEU A 83 7.00 2.91 -2.01
N ALA A 84 6.11 3.05 -1.02
CA ALA A 84 5.42 1.91 -0.44
C ALA A 84 4.54 1.20 -1.48
N ALA A 85 3.77 1.96 -2.25
CA ALA A 85 2.95 1.42 -3.34
C ALA A 85 3.83 0.68 -4.38
N GLY A 86 4.90 1.31 -4.85
CA GLY A 86 5.83 0.70 -5.81
C GLY A 86 6.49 -0.57 -5.28
N ALA A 87 6.92 -0.57 -4.00
CA ALA A 87 7.50 -1.74 -3.35
C ALA A 87 6.54 -2.92 -3.24
N ILE A 88 5.27 -2.64 -2.96
CA ILE A 88 4.21 -3.66 -2.85
C ILE A 88 3.90 -4.23 -4.24
N ILE A 89 3.74 -3.36 -5.25
CA ILE A 89 3.43 -3.80 -6.62
C ILE A 89 4.59 -4.63 -7.18
N ASP A 90 5.84 -4.22 -6.95
CA ASP A 90 7.04 -4.98 -7.31
C ASP A 90 7.04 -6.39 -6.67
N ALA A 91 6.71 -6.48 -5.38
CA ALA A 91 6.61 -7.75 -4.68
C ALA A 91 5.47 -8.66 -5.23
N ILE A 92 4.34 -8.09 -5.62
CA ILE A 92 3.21 -8.80 -6.24
C ILE A 92 3.62 -9.30 -7.63
N ALA A 93 4.27 -8.45 -8.43
CA ALA A 93 4.76 -8.81 -9.76
C ALA A 93 5.82 -9.94 -9.70
N ALA A 94 6.70 -9.93 -8.70
CA ALA A 94 7.69 -10.99 -8.49
C ALA A 94 7.06 -12.37 -8.18
N LEU A 95 5.79 -12.42 -7.77
CA LEU A 95 5.02 -13.66 -7.58
C LEU A 95 4.24 -14.10 -8.84
N GLY A 96 4.42 -13.41 -9.97
CA GLY A 96 3.77 -13.74 -11.25
C GLY A 96 2.44 -13.03 -11.49
N ILE A 97 2.05 -12.08 -10.64
CA ILE A 97 0.90 -11.19 -10.86
C ILE A 97 1.46 -9.87 -11.43
N ASP A 98 1.86 -9.90 -12.70
CA ASP A 98 2.72 -8.90 -13.35
C ASP A 98 2.00 -8.04 -14.41
N PHE A 99 0.71 -8.22 -14.61
CA PHE A 99 -0.08 -7.37 -15.50
C PHE A 99 -0.42 -6.05 -14.80
N VAL A 100 0.43 -5.06 -14.99
CA VAL A 100 0.38 -3.76 -14.30
C VAL A 100 -0.08 -2.62 -15.21
N SER A 101 -0.76 -1.62 -14.66
CA SER A 101 -1.07 -0.38 -15.37
C SER A 101 0.18 0.49 -15.56
N PRO A 102 0.16 1.49 -16.48
CA PRO A 102 1.26 2.42 -16.63
C PRO A 102 1.62 3.16 -15.33
N GLU A 103 0.63 3.52 -14.50
CA GLU A 103 0.82 4.18 -13.21
C GLU A 103 1.51 3.24 -12.22
N ALA A 104 1.08 1.96 -12.19
CA ALA A 104 1.73 0.94 -11.37
C ALA A 104 3.17 0.70 -11.81
N ALA A 105 3.45 0.65 -13.11
CA ALA A 105 4.80 0.54 -13.65
C ALA A 105 5.67 1.75 -13.26
N ALA A 106 5.10 2.97 -13.29
CA ALA A 106 5.80 4.17 -12.85
C ALA A 106 6.13 4.12 -11.34
N ALA A 107 5.21 3.60 -10.51
CA ALA A 107 5.44 3.43 -9.07
C ALA A 107 6.56 2.40 -8.80
N ILE A 108 6.57 1.27 -9.53
CA ILE A 108 7.68 0.28 -9.48
C ILE A 108 9.00 0.97 -9.83
N GLY A 109 9.06 1.71 -10.96
CA GLY A 109 10.28 2.39 -11.39
C GLY A 109 10.79 3.41 -10.36
N ALA A 110 9.88 4.14 -9.69
CA ALA A 110 10.23 5.05 -8.60
C ALA A 110 10.86 4.28 -7.42
N TYR A 111 10.24 3.16 -7.02
CA TYR A 111 10.77 2.32 -5.95
C TYR A 111 12.13 1.72 -6.33
N GLU A 112 12.27 1.11 -7.51
CA GLU A 112 13.54 0.50 -7.96
C GLU A 112 14.68 1.51 -7.99
N GLY A 113 14.40 2.72 -8.49
CA GLY A 113 15.39 3.81 -8.54
C GLY A 113 15.83 4.30 -7.15
N LEU A 114 14.96 4.21 -6.16
CA LEU A 114 15.17 4.77 -4.81
C LEU A 114 15.30 3.71 -3.71
N ARG A 115 15.21 2.41 -4.01
CA ARG A 115 15.19 1.33 -3.01
C ARG A 115 16.38 1.36 -2.05
N ASN A 116 17.55 1.76 -2.54
CA ASN A 116 18.76 1.88 -1.70
C ASN A 116 18.79 3.17 -0.87
N ALA A 117 17.89 4.11 -1.17
CA ALA A 117 17.73 5.37 -0.45
C ALA A 117 16.40 5.45 0.33
N THR A 118 15.62 4.38 0.40
CA THR A 118 14.28 4.35 1.03
C THR A 118 14.31 4.96 2.43
N SER A 119 15.25 4.53 3.27
CA SER A 119 15.40 5.07 4.64
C SER A 119 15.64 6.59 4.64
N HIS A 120 16.43 7.09 3.70
CA HIS A 120 16.67 8.53 3.57
C HIS A 120 15.41 9.26 3.08
N VAL A 121 14.72 8.73 2.09
CA VAL A 121 13.49 9.33 1.56
C VAL A 121 12.42 9.43 2.65
N LEU A 122 12.19 8.37 3.40
CA LEU A 122 11.23 8.34 4.53
C LEU A 122 11.55 9.44 5.57
N THR A 123 12.83 9.61 5.94
CA THR A 123 13.22 10.60 6.94
C THR A 123 13.26 12.04 6.39
N ALA A 124 13.53 12.20 5.09
CA ALA A 124 13.62 13.51 4.44
C ALA A 124 12.28 14.03 3.92
N SER A 125 11.26 13.18 3.84
CA SER A 125 9.91 13.54 3.41
C SER A 125 9.29 14.58 4.35
N VAL A 126 8.19 15.19 3.91
CA VAL A 126 7.46 16.16 4.73
C VAL A 126 6.95 15.49 5.99
N THR A 127 6.27 14.35 5.85
CA THR A 127 5.72 13.56 6.96
C THR A 127 6.82 13.05 7.89
N GLY A 128 7.93 12.55 7.34
CA GLY A 128 9.07 12.11 8.16
C GLY A 128 9.67 13.22 9.02
N LYS A 129 9.77 14.43 8.48
CA LYS A 129 10.23 15.60 9.24
C LYS A 129 9.24 16.04 10.31
N GLN A 130 7.94 15.95 10.03
CA GLN A 130 6.88 16.24 11.00
C GLN A 130 6.92 15.25 12.17
N LEU A 131 7.05 13.94 11.90
CA LEU A 131 7.20 12.91 12.93
C LEU A 131 8.46 13.14 13.77
N ALA A 132 9.61 13.43 13.15
CA ALA A 132 10.83 13.75 13.86
C ALA A 132 10.70 14.97 14.78
N ALA A 133 10.01 16.01 14.31
CA ALA A 133 9.74 17.21 15.11
C ALA A 133 8.74 16.95 16.24
N GLY A 134 7.78 16.03 16.05
CA GLY A 134 6.82 15.58 17.05
C GLY A 134 7.40 14.62 18.10
N GLY A 135 8.60 14.09 17.90
CA GLY A 135 9.25 13.15 18.80
C GLY A 135 8.92 11.68 18.51
N ASP A 136 8.19 11.36 17.42
CA ASP A 136 7.79 10.01 17.02
C ASP A 136 8.92 9.24 16.32
N LEU A 137 10.11 9.21 16.93
CA LEU A 137 11.32 8.64 16.33
C LEU A 137 11.24 7.12 16.19
N ASP A 138 10.52 6.44 17.07
CA ASP A 138 10.36 4.98 17.04
C ASP A 138 9.51 4.55 15.84
N LEU A 139 8.42 5.27 15.55
CA LEU A 139 7.60 5.04 14.36
C LEU A 139 8.43 5.22 13.09
N LEU A 140 9.21 6.31 13.03
CA LEU A 140 10.08 6.60 11.90
C LEU A 140 11.19 5.53 11.73
N ALA A 141 11.75 5.05 12.84
CA ALA A 141 12.76 3.99 12.82
C ALA A 141 12.17 2.65 12.32
N ALA A 142 10.98 2.28 12.79
CA ALA A 142 10.29 1.06 12.36
C ALA A 142 9.94 1.07 10.87
N ALA A 143 9.46 2.20 10.35
CA ALA A 143 9.07 2.34 8.94
C ALA A 143 10.24 2.23 7.94
N ARG A 144 11.48 2.42 8.40
CA ARG A 144 12.69 2.42 7.55
C ARG A 144 13.17 1.04 7.14
N VAL A 145 12.67 -0.02 7.77
CA VAL A 145 13.18 -1.38 7.54
C VAL A 145 12.29 -2.10 6.54
N VAL A 146 12.86 -2.44 5.40
CA VAL A 146 12.17 -3.17 4.32
C VAL A 146 12.02 -4.64 4.70
N ASN A 147 10.84 -5.22 4.51
CA ASN A 147 10.50 -6.60 4.89
C ASN A 147 10.78 -6.92 6.38
N ALA A 148 10.62 -5.92 7.25
CA ALA A 148 10.85 -6.08 8.68
C ALA A 148 9.62 -6.61 9.43
N SER A 149 8.46 -6.63 8.78
CA SER A 149 7.21 -7.02 9.43
C SER A 149 6.51 -8.12 8.64
N ASP A 150 6.26 -9.22 9.32
CA ASP A 150 5.35 -10.27 8.85
C ASP A 150 3.90 -9.94 9.23
N GLU A 151 3.66 -8.77 9.84
CA GLU A 151 2.34 -8.34 10.27
C GLU A 151 1.49 -7.91 9.08
N LEU A 152 0.41 -8.64 8.84
CA LEU A 152 -0.63 -8.29 7.90
C LEU A 152 -1.80 -7.64 8.65
N ARG A 153 -2.11 -6.40 8.30
CA ARG A 153 -3.31 -5.72 8.82
C ARG A 153 -4.40 -5.74 7.75
N VAL A 154 -5.39 -6.62 7.95
CA VAL A 154 -6.63 -6.60 7.18
C VAL A 154 -7.53 -5.54 7.81
N LEU A 155 -7.75 -4.45 7.10
CA LEU A 155 -8.60 -3.34 7.55
C LEU A 155 -10.08 -3.63 7.30
N ARG A 156 -10.36 -4.43 6.25
CA ARG A 156 -11.70 -4.94 5.91
C ARG A 156 -11.57 -6.29 5.22
N GLU A 157 -12.37 -7.25 5.66
CA GLU A 157 -12.52 -8.52 4.96
C GLU A 157 -13.35 -8.35 3.70
N PRO A 158 -13.14 -9.17 2.66
CA PRO A 158 -13.95 -9.12 1.46
C PRO A 158 -15.39 -9.52 1.78
N SER A 159 -16.36 -8.90 1.12
CA SER A 159 -17.74 -9.35 1.20
C SER A 159 -17.89 -10.79 0.70
N PRO A 160 -18.72 -11.62 1.35
CA PRO A 160 -19.02 -12.96 0.85
C PRO A 160 -19.57 -12.89 -0.57
N ARG A 161 -19.09 -13.76 -1.47
CA ARG A 161 -19.75 -13.89 -2.77
C ARG A 161 -21.16 -14.42 -2.59
N PRO A 162 -22.13 -13.89 -3.35
CA PRO A 162 -23.41 -14.59 -3.48
C PRO A 162 -23.14 -16.03 -3.95
N VAL A 163 -23.69 -16.99 -3.24
CA VAL A 163 -23.68 -18.41 -3.66
C VAL A 163 -24.79 -18.53 -4.68
N ASP A 164 -24.46 -18.70 -5.96
CA ASP A 164 -25.40 -19.02 -7.03
C ASP A 164 -25.93 -20.46 -6.89
#